data_b0cd2ecffb8f54a58311b6467929f638
#
_entry.id   b0cd2ecffb8f54a58311b6467929f638
#
_cell.length_a   1.000
_cell.length_b   1.000
_cell.length_c   1.000
_cell.angle_alpha   90.00
_cell.angle_beta   90.00
_cell.angle_gamma   90.00
#
_symmetry.space_group_name_H-M   'P 1'
#
loop_
_entity.id
_entity.type
_entity.pdbx_description
1 polymer ?
#
loop_
_entity_poly.entity_id
_entity_poly.type
_entity_poly.pdbx_seq_one_letter_code
_entity_poly.pdbx_strand_id
1 'polypeptide(L)'
;MQSFDVVIVGAGAAGLFCAGVAGQLGLKVLVLDHSEKVAEKIRISGGGRANFTNVDVTAANFLSENPRFAKSALSRFTPADFVALVKKHGIAFHEKHKGQLFCDRSAEDLISDLLDISRLEG
;
A
#
# COMPACT_ATOMS: atom_id res chain seq x y z
N MET A 1 11.53 2.45 -29.43
CA MET A 1 11.85 2.99 -28.08
C MET A 1 10.56 3.10 -27.28
N GLN A 2 10.55 2.61 -26.04
CA GLN A 2 9.43 2.81 -25.14
C GLN A 2 9.63 4.08 -24.32
N SER A 3 8.56 4.85 -24.14
CA SER A 3 8.57 6.05 -23.30
C SER A 3 7.56 5.90 -22.18
N PHE A 4 7.85 6.47 -21.03
CA PHE A 4 7.00 6.45 -19.84
C PHE A 4 6.87 7.87 -19.27
N ASP A 5 5.71 8.16 -18.72
CA ASP A 5 5.47 9.43 -18.05
C ASP A 5 6.04 9.43 -16.62
N VAL A 6 6.01 8.25 -15.98
CA VAL A 6 6.47 8.07 -14.59
C VAL A 6 7.31 6.81 -14.50
N VAL A 7 8.45 6.90 -13.81
CA VAL A 7 9.28 5.75 -13.43
C VAL A 7 9.30 5.65 -11.91
N ILE A 8 8.90 4.50 -11.39
CA ILE A 8 8.86 4.24 -9.94
C ILE A 8 9.92 3.18 -9.63
N VAL A 9 10.81 3.50 -8.72
CA VAL A 9 11.84 2.57 -8.25
C VAL A 9 11.38 1.95 -6.93
N GLY A 10 11.11 0.67 -6.98
CA GLY A 10 10.60 -0.11 -5.86
C GLY A 10 9.14 -0.53 -6.04
N ALA A 11 8.90 -1.83 -6.07
CA ALA A 11 7.58 -2.45 -6.20
C ALA A 11 7.06 -2.97 -4.85
N GLY A 12 7.25 -2.18 -3.80
CA GLY A 12 6.64 -2.40 -2.49
C GLY A 12 5.27 -1.74 -2.39
N ALA A 13 4.75 -1.63 -1.17
CA ALA A 13 3.43 -1.03 -0.91
C ALA A 13 3.33 0.40 -1.49
N ALA A 14 4.30 1.25 -1.21
CA ALA A 14 4.29 2.63 -1.67
C ALA A 14 4.40 2.75 -3.18
N GLY A 15 5.30 1.98 -3.79
CA GLY A 15 5.51 2.01 -5.24
C GLY A 15 4.31 1.49 -6.02
N LEU A 16 3.71 0.39 -5.60
CA LEU A 16 2.53 -0.18 -6.23
C LEU A 16 1.30 0.73 -6.07
N PHE A 17 1.13 1.31 -4.90
CA PHE A 17 0.03 2.25 -4.67
C PHE A 17 0.19 3.52 -5.53
N CYS A 18 1.40 4.05 -5.60
CA CYS A 18 1.73 5.18 -6.47
C CYS A 18 1.46 4.86 -7.95
N ALA A 19 1.83 3.67 -8.40
CA ALA A 19 1.59 3.22 -9.76
C ALA A 19 0.10 3.17 -10.09
N GLY A 20 -0.73 2.66 -9.16
CA GLY A 20 -2.18 2.64 -9.31
C GLY A 20 -2.77 4.04 -9.44
N VAL A 21 -2.39 4.94 -8.56
CA VAL A 21 -2.86 6.34 -8.59
C VAL A 21 -2.42 7.06 -9.87
N ALA A 22 -1.17 6.91 -10.27
CA ALA A 22 -0.66 7.52 -11.50
C ALA A 22 -1.37 6.98 -12.74
N GLY A 23 -1.63 5.66 -12.77
CA GLY A 23 -2.38 5.03 -13.85
C GLY A 23 -3.81 5.57 -13.95
N GLN A 24 -4.49 5.77 -12.81
CA GLN A 24 -5.83 6.38 -12.79
C GLN A 24 -5.85 7.78 -13.38
N LEU A 25 -4.73 8.48 -13.31
CA LEU A 25 -4.58 9.79 -13.94
C LEU A 25 -4.23 9.71 -15.43
N GLY A 26 -4.20 8.50 -16.00
CA GLY A 26 -3.92 8.28 -17.41
C GLY A 26 -2.44 8.30 -17.77
N LEU A 27 -1.56 8.24 -16.78
CA LEU A 27 -0.11 8.26 -17.00
C LEU A 27 0.42 6.86 -17.32
N LYS A 28 1.40 6.79 -18.21
CA LYS A 28 2.10 5.56 -18.54
C LYS A 28 3.23 5.34 -17.55
N VAL A 29 3.13 4.28 -16.75
CA VAL A 29 4.01 4.05 -15.61
C VAL A 29 4.92 2.85 -15.84
N LEU A 30 6.19 2.98 -15.47
CA LEU A 30 7.14 1.89 -15.36
C LEU A 30 7.53 1.71 -13.90
N VAL A 31 7.37 0.50 -13.37
CA VAL A 31 7.82 0.15 -12.03
C VAL A 31 9.02 -0.78 -12.13
N LEU A 32 10.09 -0.45 -11.44
CA LEU A 32 11.33 -1.22 -11.40
C LEU A 32 11.59 -1.75 -9.98
N ASP A 33 12.00 -3.00 -9.89
CA ASP A 33 12.39 -3.60 -8.60
C ASP A 33 13.59 -4.52 -8.81
N HIS A 34 14.44 -4.63 -7.77
CA HIS A 34 15.59 -5.53 -7.77
C HIS A 34 15.24 -6.95 -7.32
N SER A 35 14.08 -7.15 -6.73
CA SER A 35 13.61 -8.44 -6.23
C SER A 35 12.88 -9.20 -7.32
N GLU A 36 13.03 -10.53 -7.33
CA GLU A 36 12.28 -11.40 -8.25
C GLU A 36 10.77 -11.37 -7.98
N LYS A 37 10.39 -11.17 -6.71
CA LYS A 37 8.99 -11.06 -6.28
C LYS A 37 8.70 -9.65 -5.80
N VAL A 38 7.65 -9.06 -6.32
CA VAL A 38 7.18 -7.74 -5.86
C VAL A 38 6.57 -7.83 -4.47
N ALA A 39 6.57 -6.70 -3.75
CA ALA A 39 5.89 -6.54 -2.46
C ALA A 39 6.39 -7.51 -1.36
N GLU A 40 7.69 -7.81 -1.34
CA GLU A 40 8.25 -8.79 -0.41
C GLU A 40 7.99 -8.44 1.06
N LYS A 41 8.13 -7.17 1.44
CA LYS A 41 7.88 -6.75 2.83
C LYS A 41 6.41 -6.89 3.23
N ILE A 42 5.48 -6.69 2.31
CA ILE A 42 4.06 -6.94 2.58
C ILE A 42 3.85 -8.44 2.82
N ARG A 43 4.45 -9.27 1.98
CA ARG A 43 4.29 -10.72 2.03
C ARG A 43 4.70 -11.32 3.36
N ILE A 44 5.82 -10.85 3.93
CA ILE A 44 6.34 -11.35 5.20
C ILE A 44 5.81 -10.63 6.43
N SER A 45 5.21 -9.45 6.27
CA SER A 45 4.71 -8.69 7.41
C SER A 45 3.56 -9.39 8.12
N GLY A 46 3.41 -9.13 9.42
CA GLY A 46 2.33 -9.69 10.21
C GLY A 46 2.27 -11.21 10.21
N GLY A 47 3.43 -11.89 10.12
CA GLY A 47 3.49 -13.35 10.06
C GLY A 47 2.87 -13.92 8.77
N GLY A 48 2.97 -13.20 7.66
CA GLY A 48 2.42 -13.58 6.36
C GLY A 48 0.97 -13.14 6.13
N ARG A 49 0.38 -12.38 7.05
CA ARG A 49 -1.01 -11.90 6.95
C ARG A 49 -1.13 -10.39 6.77
N ALA A 50 -0.03 -9.71 6.56
CA ALA A 50 0.09 -8.27 6.40
C ALA A 50 -0.61 -7.48 7.52
N ASN A 51 0.17 -6.96 8.45
CA ASN A 51 -0.33 -5.92 9.34
C ASN A 51 -0.41 -4.62 8.53
N PHE A 52 -1.55 -4.39 7.86
CA PHE A 52 -1.63 -3.37 6.82
C PHE A 52 -1.96 -1.98 7.35
N THR A 53 -2.60 -1.87 8.49
CA THR A 53 -2.82 -0.58 9.16
C THR A 53 -3.17 -0.76 10.63
N ASN A 54 -3.36 0.36 11.31
CA ASN A 54 -3.86 0.44 12.68
C ASN A 54 -4.93 1.51 12.73
N VAL A 55 -6.06 1.23 13.36
CA VAL A 55 -7.20 2.14 13.42
C VAL A 55 -6.89 3.45 14.14
N ASP A 56 -5.90 3.44 15.02
CA ASP A 56 -5.53 4.59 15.86
C ASP A 56 -4.30 5.35 15.36
N VAL A 57 -3.83 5.08 14.14
CA VAL A 57 -2.65 5.75 13.59
C VAL A 57 -2.87 7.23 13.40
N THR A 58 -1.95 8.02 13.96
CA THR A 58 -1.87 9.46 13.77
C THR A 58 -0.41 9.86 13.45
N ALA A 59 -0.19 11.10 13.05
CA ALA A 59 1.16 11.62 12.81
C ALA A 59 2.08 11.48 14.05
N ALA A 60 1.51 11.51 15.26
CA ALA A 60 2.25 11.35 16.52
C ALA A 60 2.90 9.97 16.69
N ASN A 61 2.43 8.96 15.97
CA ASN A 61 3.00 7.61 16.02
C ASN A 61 4.27 7.47 15.17
N PHE A 62 4.60 8.46 14.34
CA PHE A 62 5.77 8.43 13.46
C PHE A 62 6.90 9.22 14.10
N LEU A 63 7.88 8.50 14.64
CA LEU A 63 9.01 9.09 15.33
C LEU A 63 10.15 9.34 14.33
N SER A 64 10.55 10.61 14.20
CA SER A 64 11.66 11.01 13.33
C SER A 64 12.21 12.36 13.75
N GLU A 65 13.31 12.76 13.15
CA GLU A 65 13.87 14.11 13.33
C GLU A 65 12.93 15.20 12.82
N ASN A 66 12.05 14.86 11.87
CA ASN A 66 10.99 15.75 11.39
C ASN A 66 9.62 15.18 11.75
N PRO A 67 9.07 15.49 12.94
CA PRO A 67 7.81 14.93 13.39
C PRO A 67 6.59 15.40 12.57
N ARG A 68 6.76 16.42 11.74
CA ARG A 68 5.67 16.93 10.87
C ARG A 68 5.64 16.26 9.49
N PHE A 69 6.64 15.47 9.16
CA PHE A 69 6.80 14.90 7.83
C PHE A 69 5.57 14.11 7.36
N ALA A 70 5.00 13.29 8.25
CA ALA A 70 3.86 12.42 7.91
C ALA A 70 2.49 13.11 7.96
N LYS A 71 2.40 14.32 8.48
CA LYS A 71 1.12 15.00 8.74
C LYS A 71 0.26 15.16 7.49
N SER A 72 0.83 15.68 6.42
CA SER A 72 0.09 15.93 5.18
C SER A 72 -0.44 14.65 4.57
N ALA A 73 0.41 13.63 4.44
CA ALA A 73 0.03 12.34 3.87
C ALA A 73 -1.10 11.69 4.68
N LEU A 74 -0.97 11.63 6.01
CA LEU A 74 -1.98 11.02 6.88
C LEU A 74 -3.29 11.80 6.95
N SER A 75 -3.27 13.10 6.71
CA SER A 75 -4.51 13.89 6.63
C SER A 75 -5.25 13.69 5.31
N ARG A 76 -4.52 13.40 4.23
CA ARG A 76 -5.10 13.18 2.90
C ARG A 76 -5.52 11.74 2.66
N PHE A 77 -4.86 10.80 3.29
CA PHE A 77 -5.18 9.38 3.21
C PHE A 77 -5.07 8.76 4.60
N THR A 78 -6.22 8.63 5.25
CA THR A 78 -6.31 8.16 6.65
C THR A 78 -6.33 6.64 6.73
N PRO A 79 -6.10 6.05 7.92
CA PRO A 79 -6.35 4.62 8.12
C PRO A 79 -7.76 4.19 7.71
N ALA A 80 -8.76 5.01 8.00
CA ALA A 80 -10.15 4.75 7.60
C ALA A 80 -10.32 4.69 6.08
N ASP A 81 -9.62 5.56 5.34
CA ASP A 81 -9.63 5.55 3.87
C ASP A 81 -9.04 4.24 3.34
N PHE A 82 -7.95 3.76 3.92
CA PHE A 82 -7.34 2.51 3.52
C PHE A 82 -8.23 1.31 3.85
N VAL A 83 -8.85 1.29 5.02
CA VAL A 83 -9.83 0.26 5.39
C VAL A 83 -10.99 0.23 4.41
N ALA A 84 -11.51 1.39 4.00
CA ALA A 84 -12.57 1.48 3.00
C ALA A 84 -12.14 0.88 1.66
N LEU A 85 -10.89 1.13 1.23
CA LEU A 85 -10.33 0.54 0.03
C LEU A 85 -10.25 -0.98 0.11
N VAL A 86 -9.74 -1.51 1.22
CA VAL A 86 -9.65 -2.96 1.49
C VAL A 86 -11.02 -3.61 1.45
N LYS A 87 -12.03 -2.99 2.06
CA LYS A 87 -13.43 -3.45 2.01
C LYS A 87 -14.00 -3.43 0.60
N LYS A 88 -13.74 -2.35 -0.14
CA LYS A 88 -14.20 -2.20 -1.53
C LYS A 88 -13.71 -3.35 -2.41
N HIS A 89 -12.49 -3.82 -2.18
CA HIS A 89 -11.88 -4.92 -2.92
C HIS A 89 -12.20 -6.30 -2.35
N GLY A 90 -13.03 -6.38 -1.34
CA GLY A 90 -13.51 -7.65 -0.80
C GLY A 90 -12.48 -8.46 -0.03
N ILE A 91 -11.42 -7.81 0.46
CA ILE A 91 -10.38 -8.48 1.26
C ILE A 91 -10.87 -8.62 2.70
N ALA A 92 -10.99 -9.86 3.17
CA ALA A 92 -11.38 -10.14 4.55
C ALA A 92 -10.22 -9.83 5.52
N PHE A 93 -10.52 -9.17 6.62
CA PHE A 93 -9.54 -8.80 7.62
C PHE A 93 -10.15 -8.82 9.03
N HIS A 94 -9.29 -8.78 10.04
CA HIS A 94 -9.69 -8.73 11.44
C HIS A 94 -8.75 -7.84 12.25
N GLU A 95 -9.25 -7.36 13.38
CA GLU A 95 -8.49 -6.58 14.33
C GLU A 95 -7.92 -7.50 15.41
N LYS A 96 -6.62 -7.31 15.70
CA LYS A 96 -5.95 -7.84 16.89
C LYS A 96 -5.89 -6.76 17.97
N HIS A 97 -5.14 -7.01 19.03
CA HIS A 97 -4.98 -6.02 20.11
C HIS A 97 -4.36 -4.70 19.60
N LYS A 98 -4.63 -3.61 20.29
CA LYS A 98 -4.08 -2.27 20.01
C LYS A 98 -4.43 -1.71 18.62
N GLY A 99 -5.57 -2.10 18.07
CA GLY A 99 -6.06 -1.56 16.81
C GLY A 99 -5.36 -2.08 15.56
N GLN A 100 -4.52 -3.10 15.67
CA GLN A 100 -3.80 -3.68 14.54
C GLN A 100 -4.74 -4.46 13.62
N LEU A 101 -4.69 -4.21 12.33
CA LEU A 101 -5.50 -4.90 11.33
C LEU A 101 -4.65 -5.82 10.45
N PHE A 102 -5.13 -7.04 10.29
CA PHE A 102 -4.48 -8.11 9.54
C PHE A 102 -5.44 -8.74 8.55
N CYS A 103 -4.92 -9.17 7.38
CA CYS A 103 -5.70 -9.99 6.45
C CYS A 103 -6.04 -11.34 7.11
N ASP A 104 -7.26 -11.85 6.86
CA ASP A 104 -7.72 -13.10 7.47
C ASP A 104 -6.97 -14.32 6.94
N ARG A 105 -6.71 -14.36 5.63
CA ARG A 105 -6.07 -15.49 4.97
C ARG A 105 -4.57 -15.30 4.80
N SER A 106 -4.18 -14.33 3.96
CA SER A 106 -2.79 -14.14 3.56
C SER A 106 -2.54 -12.72 3.10
N ALA A 107 -1.30 -12.25 3.25
CA ALA A 107 -0.82 -11.02 2.64
C ALA A 107 -0.96 -11.03 1.11
N GLU A 108 -0.98 -12.21 0.48
CA GLU A 108 -1.15 -12.36 -0.97
C GLU A 108 -2.45 -11.73 -1.48
N ASP A 109 -3.51 -11.75 -0.69
CA ASP A 109 -4.77 -11.11 -1.07
C ASP A 109 -4.59 -9.60 -1.29
N LEU A 110 -3.85 -8.94 -0.40
CA LEU A 110 -3.54 -7.52 -0.52
C LEU A 110 -2.58 -7.22 -1.68
N ILE A 111 -1.57 -8.07 -1.85
CA ILE A 111 -0.59 -7.94 -2.93
C ILE A 111 -1.26 -8.10 -4.29
N SER A 112 -2.09 -9.12 -4.46
CA SER A 112 -2.85 -9.34 -5.69
C SER A 112 -3.72 -8.16 -6.03
N ASP A 113 -4.38 -7.59 -5.03
CA ASP A 113 -5.23 -6.42 -5.20
C ASP A 113 -4.44 -5.19 -5.67
N LEU A 114 -3.30 -4.91 -5.04
CA LEU A 114 -2.42 -3.82 -5.45
C LEU A 114 -1.91 -3.99 -6.89
N LEU A 115 -1.57 -5.23 -7.28
CA LEU A 115 -1.15 -5.55 -8.64
C LEU A 115 -2.28 -5.35 -9.64
N ASP A 116 -3.50 -5.77 -9.30
CA ASP A 116 -4.66 -5.62 -10.16
C ASP A 116 -5.02 -4.15 -10.38
N ILE A 117 -5.00 -3.34 -9.34
CA ILE A 117 -5.19 -1.89 -9.45
C ILE A 117 -4.16 -1.30 -10.40
N SER A 118 -2.88 -1.64 -10.21
CA SER A 118 -1.80 -1.13 -11.04
C SER A 118 -1.94 -1.55 -12.52
N ARG A 119 -2.45 -2.74 -12.78
CA ARG A 119 -2.64 -3.26 -14.14
C ARG A 119 -3.86 -2.66 -14.83
N LEU A 120 -4.96 -2.53 -14.10
CA LEU A 120 -6.21 -1.99 -14.65
C LEU A 120 -6.09 -0.52 -15.01
N GLU A 121 -5.25 0.18 -14.31
CA GLU A 121 -5.07 1.62 -14.44
C GLU A 121 -3.93 2.00 -15.41
N GLY A 122 -3.12 1.06 -15.74
CA GLY A 122 -1.94 1.30 -16.56
C GLY A 122 -1.90 0.59 -17.86
#